data_986acbfe09a1023543df2c8d732455df
#
_entry.id   986acbfe09a1023543df2c8d732455df
#
_cell.length_a   1.000
_cell.length_b   1.000
_cell.length_c   1.000
_cell.angle_alpha   90.00
_cell.angle_beta   90.00
_cell.angle_gamma   90.00
#
_symmetry.space_group_name_H-M   'P 1'
#
loop_
_entity.id
_entity.type
_entity.pdbx_description
1 polymer ?
#
loop_
_entity_poly.entity_id
_entity_poly.type
_entity_poly.pdbx_seq_one_letter_code
_entity_poly.pdbx_strand_id
1 'polypeptide(L)'
;MKLENFFSKAMFCAAIVAMSVTIASCTDNDDTAGDDSQPTPIDAGPTYTDKMVAVNRDGNAYGQVSLRFYSDMLSVAYISIADFHKLMTGGDVMKVTRQGDLYLLATRNGTATVDVKADYLHSTTYAGFVDLMWMTASDLAPNTMYDGSKYIKFVKLENVSTFKPTSGVRLDFGKYSIDLHDDGSNVYFPFATLADIYSDCNFHNAAYHDDLVIVSTKLDIYTINTIAPEYAAKPYQRTDVTADMAKFRYQELCFVFDNLFGYPGRTIMEQNGMAEKGFDAALDAVQNGKVVKRLLQSTNNMDFAWGRMAMHYLIYDGGHTSFGALSGVPKDIQDAYVKSVLSASDQYPEASNMYKEWVKEDEERSKLEKKLGDLRTQAYGDVLYKANTAKTTGVIIINSFMEMDEAAWNKYYASQKTDADWQELMKSYKKDVFIGFLYGLAQAKADGVKNLVLDITLNGGGSCDIVGADVALLRKNRTVQFWSQDALEGNNKIATYFVDTNFDGVFDEKDDTNPKFDCSDMKIAVLSSKVAYSCGHQFPTLMKDYGFPIMGERSGGGTCCIQVMQTADGQNFMISTYRDRSTDKNFANTDAGITPTEGYAFGYDHFYDLDFLTTKLQR
;
A
#
# COMPACT_ATOMS: atom_id res chain seq x y z
N MET A 1 -24.98 15.34 -1.58
CA MET A 1 -24.03 14.23 -1.36
C MET A 1 -22.77 14.84 -0.80
N LYS A 2 -22.34 14.43 0.37
CA LYS A 2 -21.20 15.08 1.02
C LYS A 2 -19.91 14.45 0.49
N LEU A 3 -19.07 15.26 -0.13
CA LEU A 3 -17.70 14.87 -0.53
C LEU A 3 -16.87 14.34 0.66
N GLU A 4 -17.31 14.60 1.87
CA GLU A 4 -16.71 14.09 3.12
C GLU A 4 -16.55 12.56 3.15
N ASN A 5 -17.41 11.82 2.45
CA ASN A 5 -17.32 10.36 2.36
C ASN A 5 -16.28 9.86 1.35
N PHE A 6 -15.84 10.72 0.43
CA PHE A 6 -14.85 10.37 -0.59
C PHE A 6 -13.46 10.15 -0.01
N PHE A 7 -13.08 10.99 0.96
CA PHE A 7 -11.72 11.02 1.52
C PHE A 7 -11.54 10.15 2.78
N SER A 8 -12.62 9.62 3.36
CA SER A 8 -12.55 8.89 4.63
C SER A 8 -12.50 7.36 4.50
N LYS A 9 -12.64 6.80 3.29
CA LYS A 9 -12.82 5.36 3.10
C LYS A 9 -11.67 4.61 2.41
N ALA A 10 -10.58 5.29 2.00
CA ALA A 10 -9.44 4.62 1.39
C ALA A 10 -8.44 4.22 2.46
N MET A 11 -8.44 2.95 2.89
CA MET A 11 -7.47 2.43 3.87
C MET A 11 -7.08 0.95 3.67
N PHE A 12 -5.84 0.73 3.68
CA PHE A 12 -4.85 -0.25 4.17
C PHE A 12 -4.73 -1.66 3.61
N CYS A 13 -3.50 -2.00 3.24
CA CYS A 13 -2.77 -3.25 3.55
C CYS A 13 -1.29 -3.18 3.16
N ALA A 14 -0.40 -3.70 3.99
CA ALA A 14 1.03 -3.81 3.76
C ALA A 14 1.59 -5.20 4.09
N ALA A 15 2.60 -5.68 3.39
CA ALA A 15 3.36 -6.89 3.72
C ALA A 15 4.83 -6.84 3.24
N ILE A 16 5.71 -7.56 3.88
CA ILE A 16 7.17 -7.39 3.98
C ILE A 16 7.98 -8.52 3.37
N VAL A 17 9.22 -8.21 2.92
CA VAL A 17 10.21 -9.23 2.53
C VAL A 17 11.68 -8.90 2.63
N ALA A 18 12.53 -9.88 2.91
CA ALA A 18 13.97 -9.88 2.66
C ALA A 18 14.54 -11.16 2.05
N MET A 19 15.60 -11.05 1.30
CA MET A 19 16.63 -12.08 1.19
C MET A 19 17.97 -11.63 0.61
N SER A 20 19.03 -12.35 1.00
CA SER A 20 20.44 -12.22 0.63
C SER A 20 20.85 -13.18 -0.48
N VAL A 21 21.74 -12.77 -1.40
CA VAL A 21 22.38 -13.64 -2.38
C VAL A 21 23.86 -13.31 -2.57
N THR A 22 24.66 -14.34 -2.74
CA THR A 22 26.10 -14.37 -2.94
C THR A 22 26.53 -14.07 -4.38
N ILE A 23 27.68 -13.41 -4.52
CA ILE A 23 28.27 -12.90 -5.77
C ILE A 23 29.19 -13.94 -6.41
N ALA A 24 29.10 -14.09 -7.74
CA ALA A 24 30.14 -14.68 -8.56
C ALA A 24 30.65 -13.68 -9.61
N SER A 25 31.95 -13.48 -9.64
CA SER A 25 32.67 -12.57 -10.52
C SER A 25 33.16 -13.30 -11.78
N CYS A 26 33.04 -12.67 -12.92
CA CYS A 26 33.80 -13.04 -14.11
C CYS A 26 34.46 -11.81 -14.73
N THR A 27 35.75 -11.88 -14.86
CA THR A 27 36.62 -10.96 -15.58
C THR A 27 36.86 -11.49 -17.00
N ASP A 28 36.84 -10.64 -17.98
CA ASP A 28 37.65 -10.84 -19.19
C ASP A 28 38.12 -9.49 -19.75
N ASN A 29 39.43 -9.46 -20.01
CA ASN A 29 40.16 -8.41 -20.69
C ASN A 29 40.06 -8.59 -22.22
N ASP A 30 40.05 -7.50 -22.94
CA ASP A 30 40.95 -7.40 -24.12
C ASP A 30 41.24 -5.95 -24.55
N ASP A 31 42.51 -5.70 -24.83
CA ASP A 31 43.11 -4.47 -25.34
C ASP A 31 42.87 -4.33 -26.86
N THR A 32 42.73 -3.08 -27.36
CA THR A 32 43.67 -2.57 -28.40
C THR A 32 43.35 -1.13 -28.86
N ALA A 33 44.41 -0.32 -28.78
CA ALA A 33 44.93 0.65 -29.75
C ALA A 33 44.09 1.82 -30.29
N GLY A 34 44.55 2.96 -29.92
CA GLY A 34 44.52 4.32 -30.31
C GLY A 34 44.06 4.77 -31.69
N ASP A 35 43.37 5.92 -31.65
CA ASP A 35 43.39 6.87 -32.76
C ASP A 35 43.31 8.31 -32.19
N ASP A 36 44.24 9.16 -32.68
CA ASP A 36 44.37 10.57 -32.36
C ASP A 36 43.26 11.36 -33.08
N SER A 37 42.19 11.66 -32.37
CA SER A 37 41.25 12.72 -32.74
C SER A 37 41.21 13.79 -31.65
N GLN A 38 41.29 15.05 -32.06
CA GLN A 38 41.21 16.21 -31.18
C GLN A 38 40.00 16.12 -30.26
N PRO A 39 40.11 16.52 -28.99
CA PRO A 39 38.95 16.48 -28.07
C PRO A 39 37.86 17.39 -28.63
N THR A 40 36.74 16.81 -29.00
CA THR A 40 35.47 17.49 -29.10
C THR A 40 35.26 18.28 -27.79
N PRO A 41 34.75 19.52 -27.80
CA PRO A 41 34.42 20.21 -26.58
C PRO A 41 33.57 19.30 -25.71
N ILE A 42 34.03 18.98 -24.54
CA ILE A 42 33.22 18.30 -23.52
C ILE A 42 32.01 19.22 -23.35
N ASP A 43 30.85 18.72 -23.71
CA ASP A 43 29.58 19.42 -23.45
C ASP A 43 29.56 19.61 -21.94
N ALA A 44 29.79 20.82 -21.47
CA ALA A 44 29.75 21.15 -20.07
C ALA A 44 28.28 20.98 -19.67
N GLY A 45 27.94 19.88 -19.01
CA GLY A 45 26.58 19.59 -18.56
C GLY A 45 25.91 20.79 -17.90
N PRO A 46 24.61 20.73 -17.61
CA PRO A 46 23.87 21.88 -17.10
C PRO A 46 24.52 22.43 -15.82
N THR A 47 24.62 23.75 -15.71
CA THR A 47 25.05 24.40 -14.47
C THR A 47 24.00 24.18 -13.38
N TYR A 48 24.40 24.30 -12.13
CA TYR A 48 23.49 24.10 -11.01
C TYR A 48 23.70 25.11 -9.88
N THR A 49 22.69 25.19 -9.01
CA THR A 49 22.76 25.90 -7.72
C THR A 49 22.35 24.96 -6.60
N ASP A 50 23.11 24.96 -5.51
CA ASP A 50 22.80 24.20 -4.31
C ASP A 50 22.05 25.07 -3.28
N LYS A 51 21.02 24.50 -2.64
CA LYS A 51 20.21 25.13 -1.61
C LYS A 51 20.17 24.25 -0.36
N MET A 52 20.60 24.79 0.78
CA MET A 52 20.43 24.13 2.07
C MET A 52 18.98 24.25 2.53
N VAL A 53 18.34 23.12 2.81
CA VAL A 53 16.92 23.04 3.17
C VAL A 53 16.79 22.34 4.52
N ALA A 54 15.91 22.86 5.39
CA ALA A 54 15.61 22.23 6.67
C ALA A 54 14.94 20.86 6.47
N VAL A 55 15.21 19.93 7.39
CA VAL A 55 14.61 18.60 7.40
C VAL A 55 13.79 18.42 8.68
N ASN A 56 12.54 17.99 8.50
CA ASN A 56 11.69 17.48 9.56
C ASN A 56 11.51 15.96 9.35
N ARG A 57 11.93 15.17 10.32
CA ARG A 57 11.77 13.71 10.30
C ARG A 57 10.87 13.28 11.45
N ASP A 58 9.74 12.66 11.14
CA ASP A 58 8.75 12.16 12.12
C ASP A 58 8.24 13.22 13.10
N GLY A 59 8.11 14.47 12.63
CA GLY A 59 7.68 15.61 13.47
C GLY A 59 8.80 16.31 14.24
N ASN A 60 10.05 15.92 14.05
CA ASN A 60 11.21 16.50 14.75
C ASN A 60 12.18 17.16 13.78
N ALA A 61 12.81 18.25 14.22
CA ALA A 61 13.90 18.87 13.46
C ALA A 61 15.08 17.89 13.35
N TYR A 62 15.51 17.61 12.11
CA TYR A 62 16.56 16.61 11.83
C TYR A 62 17.84 17.21 11.22
N GLY A 63 17.93 18.54 11.11
CA GLY A 63 19.07 19.25 10.52
C GLY A 63 18.74 19.84 9.16
N GLN A 64 19.68 19.82 8.25
CA GLN A 64 19.56 20.34 6.90
C GLN A 64 20.14 19.37 5.87
N VAL A 65 19.64 19.44 4.63
CA VAL A 65 20.18 18.72 3.47
C VAL A 65 20.40 19.69 2.31
N SER A 66 21.37 19.40 1.45
CA SER A 66 21.60 20.15 0.22
C SER A 66 20.73 19.61 -0.90
N LEU A 67 19.90 20.44 -1.47
CA LEU A 67 19.17 20.16 -2.71
C LEU A 67 19.83 20.94 -3.86
N ARG A 68 19.89 20.31 -5.02
CA ARG A 68 20.50 20.86 -6.23
C ARG A 68 19.45 21.18 -7.28
N PHE A 69 19.60 22.32 -7.95
CA PHE A 69 18.70 22.77 -9.01
C PHE A 69 19.52 23.03 -10.26
N TYR A 70 19.25 22.29 -11.32
CA TYR A 70 19.96 22.38 -12.59
C TYR A 70 19.36 23.44 -13.50
N SER A 71 20.18 24.04 -14.36
CA SER A 71 19.78 25.20 -15.20
C SER A 71 18.73 24.86 -16.26
N ASP A 72 18.58 23.62 -16.62
CA ASP A 72 17.59 23.07 -17.55
C ASP A 72 16.29 22.59 -16.87
N MET A 73 16.31 22.47 -15.51
CA MET A 73 15.19 22.01 -14.67
C MET A 73 15.14 22.79 -13.35
N LEU A 74 15.09 24.12 -13.41
CA LEU A 74 15.24 25.01 -12.25
C LEU A 74 14.21 24.83 -11.14
N SER A 75 13.04 24.29 -11.46
CA SER A 75 11.97 24.09 -10.48
C SER A 75 11.95 22.68 -9.87
N VAL A 76 12.75 21.76 -10.40
CA VAL A 76 12.84 20.38 -9.91
C VAL A 76 14.03 20.26 -8.97
N ALA A 77 13.76 19.85 -7.74
CA ALA A 77 14.79 19.59 -6.75
C ALA A 77 15.47 18.25 -7.01
N TYR A 78 16.80 18.25 -7.02
CA TYR A 78 17.62 17.03 -7.06
C TYR A 78 18.32 16.82 -5.72
N ILE A 79 18.60 15.58 -5.39
CA ILE A 79 19.34 15.20 -4.19
C ILE A 79 20.30 14.06 -4.53
N SER A 80 21.46 13.99 -3.85
CA SER A 80 22.30 12.82 -3.97
C SER A 80 21.59 11.61 -3.39
N ILE A 81 21.65 10.46 -4.08
CA ILE A 81 21.00 9.24 -3.58
C ILE A 81 21.55 8.79 -2.22
N ALA A 82 22.83 9.09 -1.93
CA ALA A 82 23.45 8.79 -0.64
C ALA A 82 22.86 9.63 0.49
N ASP A 83 22.63 10.94 0.25
CA ASP A 83 21.99 11.82 1.24
C ASP A 83 20.52 11.45 1.43
N PHE A 84 19.81 11.13 0.34
CA PHE A 84 18.42 10.68 0.42
C PHE A 84 18.31 9.38 1.25
N HIS A 85 19.15 8.39 0.96
CA HIS A 85 19.22 7.14 1.74
C HIS A 85 19.44 7.41 3.22
N LYS A 86 20.42 8.27 3.54
CA LYS A 86 20.71 8.67 4.93
C LYS A 86 19.52 9.33 5.62
N LEU A 87 18.78 10.17 4.91
CA LEU A 87 17.56 10.81 5.44
C LEU A 87 16.48 9.77 5.76
N MET A 88 16.22 8.86 4.83
CA MET A 88 15.18 7.85 4.97
C MET A 88 15.51 6.84 6.07
N THR A 89 16.76 6.38 6.16
CA THR A 89 17.20 5.38 7.14
C THR A 89 17.51 5.95 8.53
N GLY A 90 17.59 7.28 8.67
CA GLY A 90 17.96 7.91 9.93
C GLY A 90 19.45 7.87 10.23
N GLY A 91 20.30 7.61 9.23
CA GLY A 91 21.75 7.73 9.38
C GLY A 91 22.61 6.65 8.72
N ASP A 92 22.02 5.60 8.13
CA ASP A 92 22.80 4.58 7.41
C ASP A 92 23.53 5.21 6.21
N VAL A 93 24.75 4.75 5.98
CA VAL A 93 25.64 5.32 4.95
C VAL A 93 25.64 4.41 3.73
N MET A 94 25.19 4.94 2.61
CA MET A 94 25.36 4.29 1.31
C MET A 94 26.79 4.48 0.83
N LYS A 95 27.45 3.38 0.44
CA LYS A 95 28.75 3.45 -0.22
C LYS A 95 28.54 3.71 -1.72
N VAL A 96 29.11 4.80 -2.22
CA VAL A 96 29.11 5.15 -3.64
C VAL A 96 30.53 4.91 -4.18
N THR A 97 30.64 4.17 -5.30
CA THR A 97 31.92 3.88 -5.93
C THR A 97 31.79 4.07 -7.43
N ARG A 98 32.54 5.02 -7.99
CA ARG A 98 32.56 5.27 -9.43
C ARG A 98 33.43 4.23 -10.16
N GLN A 99 32.94 3.71 -11.27
CA GLN A 99 33.64 2.79 -12.18
C GLN A 99 33.41 3.24 -13.62
N GLY A 100 34.27 4.13 -14.11
CA GLY A 100 34.06 4.78 -15.41
C GLY A 100 32.82 5.69 -15.39
N ASP A 101 31.87 5.39 -16.26
CA ASP A 101 30.58 6.10 -16.33
C ASP A 101 29.49 5.50 -15.42
N LEU A 102 29.81 4.38 -14.78
CA LEU A 102 28.91 3.68 -13.86
C LEU A 102 29.21 4.03 -12.41
N TYR A 103 28.16 4.02 -11.59
CA TYR A 103 28.26 4.13 -10.15
C TYR A 103 27.73 2.85 -9.48
N LEU A 104 28.56 2.19 -8.70
CA LEU A 104 28.12 1.10 -7.84
C LEU A 104 27.69 1.67 -6.48
N LEU A 105 26.45 1.44 -6.15
CA LEU A 105 25.81 1.83 -4.90
C LEU A 105 25.66 0.61 -4.02
N ALA A 106 26.08 0.71 -2.75
CA ALA A 106 25.92 -0.38 -1.80
C ALA A 106 25.31 0.15 -0.51
N THR A 107 24.17 -0.41 -0.15
CA THR A 107 23.53 -0.24 1.16
C THR A 107 23.89 -1.44 2.06
N ARG A 108 23.36 -1.45 3.26
CA ARG A 108 23.51 -2.58 4.19
C ARG A 108 22.93 -3.89 3.63
N ASN A 109 21.82 -3.82 2.91
CA ASN A 109 21.02 -4.98 2.50
C ASN A 109 20.93 -5.19 0.99
N GLY A 110 21.51 -4.31 0.19
CA GLY A 110 21.42 -4.43 -1.26
C GLY A 110 22.44 -3.59 -2.00
N THR A 111 22.55 -3.85 -3.30
CA THR A 111 23.42 -3.11 -4.23
C THR A 111 22.66 -2.70 -5.47
N ALA A 112 23.06 -1.59 -6.06
CA ALA A 112 22.58 -1.17 -7.37
C ALA A 112 23.72 -0.58 -8.20
N THR A 113 23.58 -0.63 -9.51
CA THR A 113 24.44 0.06 -10.47
C THR A 113 23.62 1.18 -11.12
N VAL A 114 24.20 2.37 -11.22
CA VAL A 114 23.59 3.51 -11.91
C VAL A 114 24.49 3.91 -13.08
N ASP A 115 23.89 4.07 -14.25
CA ASP A 115 24.50 4.67 -15.43
C ASP A 115 23.89 6.05 -15.63
N VAL A 116 24.69 7.09 -15.42
CA VAL A 116 24.23 8.49 -15.51
C VAL A 116 24.12 8.96 -16.97
N LYS A 117 24.81 8.31 -17.92
CA LYS A 117 24.70 8.66 -19.34
C LYS A 117 23.48 8.04 -20.02
N ALA A 118 23.08 6.87 -19.54
CA ALA A 118 21.93 6.15 -20.07
C ALA A 118 20.71 6.24 -19.13
N ASP A 119 20.82 7.03 -18.07
CA ASP A 119 19.76 7.32 -17.09
C ASP A 119 19.02 6.08 -16.61
N TYR A 120 19.74 5.11 -16.04
CA TYR A 120 19.10 3.95 -15.44
C TYR A 120 19.73 3.54 -14.10
N LEU A 121 18.92 2.86 -13.30
CA LEU A 121 19.34 2.09 -12.12
C LEU A 121 19.06 0.60 -12.38
N HIS A 122 20.01 -0.25 -12.06
CA HIS A 122 19.86 -1.70 -12.11
C HIS A 122 20.27 -2.33 -10.78
N SER A 123 19.45 -3.24 -10.25
CA SER A 123 19.73 -3.97 -9.02
C SER A 123 19.25 -5.42 -9.10
N THR A 124 20.10 -6.36 -8.71
CA THR A 124 19.71 -7.77 -8.50
C THR A 124 19.23 -8.05 -7.09
N THR A 125 19.32 -7.05 -6.21
CA THR A 125 18.88 -7.08 -4.81
C THR A 125 18.01 -5.86 -4.49
N TYR A 126 17.07 -5.54 -5.39
CA TYR A 126 16.34 -4.28 -5.39
C TYR A 126 15.51 -4.09 -4.11
N ALA A 127 14.78 -5.10 -3.67
CA ALA A 127 14.03 -5.01 -2.42
C ALA A 127 14.93 -4.65 -1.23
N GLY A 128 16.07 -5.34 -1.07
CA GLY A 128 17.03 -5.02 -0.02
C GLY A 128 17.71 -3.65 -0.20
N PHE A 129 17.76 -3.14 -1.44
CA PHE A 129 18.37 -1.83 -1.72
C PHE A 129 17.47 -0.65 -1.32
N VAL A 130 16.15 -0.74 -1.53
CA VAL A 130 15.19 0.36 -1.30
C VAL A 130 14.24 0.13 -0.14
N ASP A 131 14.16 -1.08 0.41
CA ASP A 131 13.19 -1.41 1.46
C ASP A 131 13.65 -0.90 2.83
N LEU A 132 13.00 0.14 3.30
CA LEU A 132 13.35 0.82 4.56
C LEU A 132 13.08 -0.04 5.79
N MET A 133 12.08 -0.90 5.76
CA MET A 133 11.79 -1.80 6.87
C MET A 133 12.96 -2.70 7.21
N TRP A 134 13.66 -3.19 6.19
CA TRP A 134 14.84 -4.01 6.35
C TRP A 134 16.07 -3.22 6.75
N MET A 135 16.15 -1.96 6.32
CA MET A 135 17.27 -1.09 6.60
C MET A 135 17.25 -0.55 8.03
N THR A 136 16.08 -0.26 8.56
CA THR A 136 15.90 0.30 9.91
C THR A 136 15.72 -0.78 11.00
N ALA A 137 15.22 -1.95 10.63
CA ALA A 137 14.90 -3.05 11.54
C ALA A 137 16.04 -4.04 11.76
N SER A 138 17.27 -3.70 11.45
CA SER A 138 18.41 -4.63 11.50
C SER A 138 18.73 -5.18 12.88
N ASP A 139 18.30 -4.53 13.95
CA ASP A 139 18.45 -4.98 15.33
C ASP A 139 17.11 -5.36 15.97
N LEU A 140 16.04 -5.03 15.30
CA LEU A 140 14.68 -5.43 15.65
C LEU A 140 14.21 -6.32 14.50
N ALA A 141 14.30 -7.63 14.64
CA ALA A 141 13.56 -8.49 13.72
C ALA A 141 12.15 -7.90 13.63
N PRO A 142 11.62 -7.59 12.44
CA PRO A 142 10.29 -7.02 12.32
C PRO A 142 9.33 -8.02 12.93
N ASN A 143 8.83 -7.72 14.14
CA ASN A 143 7.97 -8.65 14.84
C ASN A 143 6.60 -8.71 14.18
N THR A 144 6.24 -7.65 13.44
CA THR A 144 4.92 -7.49 12.82
C THR A 144 5.00 -6.49 11.67
N MET A 145 3.98 -6.41 10.84
CA MET A 145 3.81 -5.31 9.88
C MET A 145 3.55 -3.96 10.55
N TYR A 146 3.12 -3.99 11.80
CA TYR A 146 2.96 -2.83 12.67
C TYR A 146 3.81 -3.03 13.90
N ASP A 147 4.59 -2.04 14.30
CA ASP A 147 5.42 -2.07 15.51
C ASP A 147 4.63 -2.25 16.83
N GLY A 148 3.31 -2.36 16.76
CA GLY A 148 2.41 -2.43 17.90
C GLY A 148 1.85 -3.82 18.23
N SER A 149 1.69 -4.70 17.25
CA SER A 149 1.00 -5.98 17.44
C SER A 149 1.85 -6.99 18.21
N LYS A 150 1.59 -7.15 19.50
CA LYS A 150 2.38 -8.04 20.39
C LYS A 150 2.03 -9.52 20.25
N TYR A 151 0.90 -9.85 19.65
CA TYR A 151 0.36 -11.20 19.50
C TYR A 151 0.76 -11.90 18.20
N ILE A 152 1.48 -11.24 17.31
CA ILE A 152 1.97 -11.84 16.05
C ILE A 152 3.44 -11.49 15.84
N LYS A 153 4.19 -12.42 15.27
CA LYS A 153 5.63 -12.29 15.06
C LYS A 153 6.00 -12.79 13.66
N PHE A 154 6.71 -11.96 12.90
CA PHE A 154 7.33 -12.37 11.65
C PHE A 154 8.41 -13.45 11.91
N VAL A 155 8.44 -14.46 11.07
CA VAL A 155 9.39 -15.59 11.17
C VAL A 155 10.36 -15.58 10.00
N LYS A 156 9.81 -15.58 8.77
CA LYS A 156 10.63 -15.61 7.54
C LYS A 156 9.81 -15.21 6.34
N LEU A 157 10.53 -14.81 5.31
CA LEU A 157 10.03 -14.70 3.97
C LEU A 157 10.86 -15.56 3.03
N GLU A 158 10.20 -16.16 2.07
CA GLU A 158 10.79 -17.04 1.07
C GLU A 158 10.35 -16.65 -0.33
N ASN A 159 11.32 -16.47 -1.23
CA ASN A 159 11.07 -16.50 -2.67
C ASN A 159 10.97 -17.96 -3.09
N VAL A 160 9.78 -18.43 -3.43
CA VAL A 160 9.54 -19.87 -3.67
C VAL A 160 9.57 -20.24 -5.15
N SER A 161 9.30 -19.28 -6.02
CA SER A 161 9.38 -19.47 -7.47
C SER A 161 9.40 -18.12 -8.19
N THR A 162 9.78 -18.14 -9.46
CA THR A 162 9.79 -16.96 -10.33
C THR A 162 8.73 -17.13 -11.41
N PHE A 163 7.81 -16.19 -11.53
CA PHE A 163 6.78 -16.18 -12.57
C PHE A 163 7.18 -15.29 -13.78
N LYS A 164 8.10 -14.35 -13.57
CA LYS A 164 8.67 -13.49 -14.60
C LYS A 164 10.20 -13.50 -14.45
N PRO A 165 10.93 -14.31 -15.24
CA PRO A 165 12.40 -14.34 -15.17
C PRO A 165 12.97 -12.95 -15.42
N THR A 166 13.80 -12.45 -14.51
CA THR A 166 14.49 -11.17 -14.63
C THR A 166 15.95 -11.34 -14.29
N SER A 167 16.82 -10.53 -14.90
CA SER A 167 18.23 -10.40 -14.50
C SER A 167 18.42 -9.39 -13.36
N GLY A 168 17.36 -9.08 -12.63
CA GLY A 168 17.23 -8.01 -11.65
C GLY A 168 16.23 -6.94 -12.10
N VAL A 169 16.01 -5.96 -11.24
CA VAL A 169 15.15 -4.80 -11.53
C VAL A 169 15.97 -3.75 -12.25
N ARG A 170 15.49 -3.29 -13.40
CA ARG A 170 16.01 -2.15 -14.13
C ARG A 170 14.95 -1.05 -14.19
N LEU A 171 15.27 0.12 -13.64
CA LEU A 171 14.50 1.35 -13.77
C LEU A 171 15.20 2.24 -14.79
N ASP A 172 14.57 2.43 -15.94
CA ASP A 172 15.09 3.19 -17.08
C ASP A 172 14.45 4.59 -17.07
N PHE A 173 15.12 5.55 -16.46
CA PHE A 173 14.65 6.92 -16.29
C PHE A 173 14.71 7.69 -17.62
N GLY A 174 15.71 7.39 -18.47
CA GLY A 174 15.88 8.00 -19.78
C GLY A 174 14.69 7.79 -20.70
N LYS A 175 14.00 6.63 -20.57
CA LYS A 175 12.73 6.37 -21.28
C LYS A 175 11.67 7.45 -21.02
N TYR A 176 11.72 8.09 -19.84
CA TYR A 176 10.76 9.12 -19.41
C TYR A 176 11.36 10.52 -19.48
N SER A 177 12.57 10.69 -20.02
CA SER A 177 13.33 11.95 -20.00
C SER A 177 13.50 12.51 -18.59
N ILE A 178 13.76 11.61 -17.64
CA ILE A 178 14.18 11.92 -16.28
C ILE A 178 15.70 11.77 -16.25
N ASP A 179 16.39 12.89 -16.34
CA ASP A 179 17.84 12.91 -16.44
C ASP A 179 18.49 12.71 -15.06
N LEU A 180 19.53 11.91 -14.99
CA LEU A 180 20.38 11.75 -13.82
C LEU A 180 21.66 12.59 -13.99
N HIS A 181 22.21 13.05 -12.88
CA HIS A 181 23.45 13.84 -12.91
C HIS A 181 24.47 13.30 -11.92
N ASP A 182 25.74 13.63 -12.11
CA ASP A 182 26.81 13.32 -11.16
C ASP A 182 27.75 14.51 -10.94
N ASP A 183 28.53 14.46 -9.88
CA ASP A 183 29.64 15.38 -9.60
C ASP A 183 30.99 14.68 -9.51
N GLY A 184 31.06 13.45 -10.01
CA GLY A 184 32.23 12.57 -9.95
C GLY A 184 32.36 11.78 -8.64
N SER A 185 31.59 12.14 -7.60
CA SER A 185 31.58 11.48 -6.29
C SER A 185 30.22 10.89 -5.93
N ASN A 186 29.15 11.55 -6.34
CA ASN A 186 27.76 11.19 -6.04
C ASN A 186 26.91 11.24 -7.29
N VAL A 187 25.78 10.51 -7.24
CA VAL A 187 24.74 10.54 -8.28
C VAL A 187 23.53 11.30 -7.73
N TYR A 188 22.99 12.20 -8.53
CA TYR A 188 21.85 13.04 -8.19
C TYR A 188 20.63 12.60 -9.00
N PHE A 189 19.54 12.41 -8.29
CA PHE A 189 18.22 12.06 -8.81
C PHE A 189 17.24 13.21 -8.50
N PRO A 190 16.17 13.36 -9.27
CA PRO A 190 15.05 14.18 -8.82
C PRO A 190 14.55 13.67 -7.47
N PHE A 191 14.32 14.60 -6.54
CA PHE A 191 13.91 14.26 -5.16
C PHE A 191 12.61 13.43 -5.15
N ALA A 192 11.61 13.84 -5.94
CA ALA A 192 10.33 13.14 -6.01
C ALA A 192 10.49 11.71 -6.53
N THR A 193 11.31 11.50 -7.57
CA THR A 193 11.58 10.15 -8.12
C THR A 193 12.20 9.21 -7.08
N LEU A 194 13.13 9.70 -6.24
CA LEU A 194 13.64 8.90 -5.12
C LEU A 194 12.59 8.68 -4.04
N ALA A 195 11.77 9.69 -3.74
CA ALA A 195 10.68 9.55 -2.79
C ALA A 195 9.72 8.43 -3.22
N ASP A 196 9.38 8.38 -4.50
CA ASP A 196 8.51 7.34 -5.06
C ASP A 196 9.17 5.94 -5.03
N ILE A 197 10.45 5.83 -5.36
CA ILE A 197 11.21 4.57 -5.34
C ILE A 197 11.34 4.02 -3.90
N TYR A 198 11.59 4.89 -2.92
CA TYR A 198 11.77 4.51 -1.52
C TYR A 198 10.46 4.43 -0.74
N SER A 199 9.36 4.96 -1.26
CA SER A 199 8.04 4.78 -0.65
C SER A 199 7.66 3.30 -0.63
N ASP A 200 7.01 2.86 0.43
CA ASP A 200 6.64 1.47 0.61
C ASP A 200 5.23 1.29 1.20
N CYS A 201 4.82 0.03 1.35
CA CYS A 201 3.52 -0.33 1.90
C CYS A 201 3.39 -0.05 3.41
N ASN A 202 4.46 0.33 4.09
CA ASN A 202 4.46 0.76 5.49
C ASN A 202 4.36 2.27 5.61
N PHE A 203 4.10 2.95 4.48
CA PHE A 203 3.92 4.41 4.37
C PHE A 203 5.17 5.23 4.73
N HIS A 204 6.35 4.62 4.66
CA HIS A 204 7.57 5.39 4.65
C HIS A 204 7.56 6.30 3.42
N ASN A 205 7.80 7.58 3.63
CA ASN A 205 7.69 8.55 2.54
C ASN A 205 8.55 9.79 2.82
N ALA A 206 8.87 10.53 1.75
CA ALA A 206 9.54 11.82 1.83
C ALA A 206 8.87 12.82 0.88
N ALA A 207 8.88 14.09 1.26
CA ALA A 207 8.34 15.17 0.45
C ALA A 207 9.28 16.38 0.51
N TYR A 208 9.34 17.12 -0.59
CA TYR A 208 9.95 18.46 -0.62
C TYR A 208 8.88 19.51 -0.92
N HIS A 209 8.75 20.47 -0.04
CA HIS A 209 7.84 21.60 -0.17
C HIS A 209 8.60 22.92 0.03
N ASP A 210 9.02 23.56 -1.05
CA ASP A 210 9.69 24.86 -1.10
C ASP A 210 10.98 24.95 -0.25
N ASP A 211 10.87 25.05 1.07
CA ASP A 211 11.98 25.26 2.00
C ASP A 211 12.09 24.17 3.07
N LEU A 212 11.27 23.12 2.97
CA LEU A 212 11.22 22.03 3.94
C LEU A 212 11.25 20.67 3.25
N VAL A 213 12.15 19.81 3.68
CA VAL A 213 12.09 18.36 3.43
C VAL A 213 11.39 17.70 4.61
N ILE A 214 10.36 16.94 4.32
CA ILE A 214 9.61 16.14 5.31
C ILE A 214 9.91 14.67 5.04
N VAL A 215 10.26 13.92 6.10
CA VAL A 215 10.44 12.46 6.05
C VAL A 215 9.54 11.83 7.09
N SER A 216 8.74 10.86 6.68
CA SER A 216 7.93 10.05 7.57
C SER A 216 8.39 8.59 7.50
N THR A 217 8.65 8.00 8.67
CA THR A 217 8.95 6.57 8.84
C THR A 217 7.96 5.90 9.79
N LYS A 218 6.84 6.58 10.09
CA LYS A 218 5.74 6.06 10.90
C LYS A 218 4.70 5.38 10.01
N LEU A 219 4.13 4.32 10.53
CA LEU A 219 3.10 3.51 9.87
C LEU A 219 1.73 4.20 9.80
N ASP A 220 1.70 5.44 9.33
CA ASP A 220 0.48 6.21 9.16
C ASP A 220 0.48 6.87 7.78
N ILE A 221 -0.45 6.44 6.93
CA ILE A 221 -0.62 6.92 5.55
C ILE A 221 -0.70 8.45 5.43
N TYR A 222 -1.09 9.14 6.51
CA TYR A 222 -1.27 10.59 6.52
C TYR A 222 -0.17 11.35 7.24
N THR A 223 0.77 10.65 7.87
CA THR A 223 1.77 11.29 8.75
C THR A 223 2.57 12.36 8.02
N ILE A 224 2.97 12.12 6.77
CA ILE A 224 3.78 13.10 6.01
C ILE A 224 3.07 14.45 5.88
N ASN A 225 1.77 14.47 5.67
CA ASN A 225 0.99 15.69 5.54
C ASN A 225 0.66 16.33 6.90
N THR A 226 0.53 15.52 7.95
CA THR A 226 0.21 16.01 9.30
C THR A 226 1.43 16.58 10.03
N ILE A 227 2.65 16.21 9.61
CA ILE A 227 3.89 16.76 10.15
C ILE A 227 3.98 18.27 9.90
N ALA A 228 3.59 18.74 8.71
CA ALA A 228 3.65 20.16 8.34
C ALA A 228 2.47 20.54 7.41
N PRO A 229 1.25 20.62 7.96
CA PRO A 229 0.03 20.80 7.16
C PRO A 229 0.00 22.11 6.36
N GLU A 230 0.66 23.16 6.83
CA GLU A 230 0.81 24.41 6.10
C GLU A 230 1.65 24.27 4.82
N TYR A 231 2.62 23.36 4.81
CA TYR A 231 3.40 23.02 3.60
C TYR A 231 2.61 22.09 2.69
N ALA A 232 1.93 21.09 3.23
CA ALA A 232 1.07 20.18 2.48
C ALA A 232 -0.08 20.88 1.77
N ALA A 233 -0.50 22.05 2.26
CA ALA A 233 -1.55 22.89 1.66
C ALA A 233 -1.10 23.68 0.43
N LYS A 234 0.19 24.08 0.37
CA LYS A 234 0.72 25.00 -0.67
C LYS A 234 0.46 24.51 -2.11
N PRO A 235 0.65 23.24 -2.47
CA PRO A 235 0.39 22.77 -3.83
C PRO A 235 -1.05 23.02 -4.30
N TYR A 236 -2.02 22.95 -3.38
CA TYR A 236 -3.46 23.11 -3.68
C TYR A 236 -3.91 24.59 -3.69
N GLN A 237 -3.03 25.50 -3.31
CA GLN A 237 -3.28 26.94 -3.31
C GLN A 237 -2.62 27.66 -4.50
N ARG A 238 -1.71 27.01 -5.22
CA ARG A 238 -1.06 27.56 -6.41
C ARG A 238 -1.99 27.57 -7.59
N THR A 239 -1.95 28.63 -8.40
CA THR A 239 -2.68 28.73 -9.68
C THR A 239 -1.93 28.03 -10.81
N ASP A 240 -0.60 28.14 -10.80
CA ASP A 240 0.25 27.67 -11.88
C ASP A 240 1.55 27.06 -11.33
N VAL A 241 2.19 26.23 -12.15
CA VAL A 241 3.57 25.76 -12.00
C VAL A 241 4.40 26.20 -13.20
N THR A 242 5.72 26.12 -13.11
CA THR A 242 6.62 26.38 -14.24
C THR A 242 6.50 25.31 -15.32
N ALA A 243 6.96 25.64 -16.55
CA ALA A 243 6.87 24.70 -17.67
C ALA A 243 7.72 23.44 -17.47
N ASP A 244 8.90 23.57 -16.85
CA ASP A 244 9.78 22.46 -16.49
C ASP A 244 9.11 21.56 -15.42
N MET A 245 8.48 22.14 -14.39
CA MET A 245 7.73 21.37 -13.39
C MET A 245 6.53 20.65 -14.01
N ALA A 246 5.74 21.29 -14.87
CA ALA A 246 4.59 20.66 -15.54
C ALA A 246 5.03 19.50 -16.44
N LYS A 247 6.14 19.66 -17.16
CA LYS A 247 6.75 18.60 -17.97
C LYS A 247 7.19 17.45 -17.07
N PHE A 248 7.98 17.73 -16.04
CA PHE A 248 8.56 16.72 -15.16
C PHE A 248 7.49 15.91 -14.43
N ARG A 249 6.47 16.53 -13.82
CA ARG A 249 5.42 15.80 -13.09
C ARG A 249 4.63 14.84 -13.99
N TYR A 250 4.47 15.15 -15.30
CA TYR A 250 3.85 14.19 -16.22
C TYR A 250 4.79 13.03 -16.55
N GLN A 251 6.08 13.29 -16.77
CA GLN A 251 7.10 12.27 -17.00
C GLN A 251 7.21 11.33 -15.79
N GLU A 252 7.16 11.87 -14.59
CA GLU A 252 7.16 11.12 -13.33
C GLU A 252 5.92 10.24 -13.18
N LEU A 253 4.72 10.75 -13.51
CA LEU A 253 3.51 9.92 -13.55
C LEU A 253 3.66 8.73 -14.52
N CYS A 254 4.23 8.95 -15.72
CA CYS A 254 4.51 7.87 -16.65
C CYS A 254 5.49 6.84 -16.05
N PHE A 255 6.56 7.31 -15.40
CA PHE A 255 7.51 6.44 -14.71
C PHE A 255 6.85 5.61 -13.61
N VAL A 256 6.07 6.25 -12.75
CA VAL A 256 5.38 5.60 -11.61
C VAL A 256 4.42 4.52 -12.11
N PHE A 257 3.55 4.84 -13.06
CA PHE A 257 2.56 3.88 -13.55
C PHE A 257 3.15 2.74 -14.39
N ASP A 258 4.27 2.97 -15.07
CA ASP A 258 4.94 1.91 -15.81
C ASP A 258 5.78 0.97 -14.92
N ASN A 259 6.34 1.47 -13.80
CA ASN A 259 7.30 0.71 -13.00
C ASN A 259 6.82 0.36 -11.60
N LEU A 260 6.03 1.22 -10.95
CA LEU A 260 5.67 1.08 -9.53
C LEU A 260 4.20 0.67 -9.32
N PHE A 261 3.40 0.62 -10.38
CA PHE A 261 2.01 0.18 -10.31
C PHE A 261 1.88 -1.34 -10.29
N GLY A 262 0.94 -1.86 -9.49
CA GLY A 262 0.83 -3.30 -9.20
C GLY A 262 -0.01 -4.10 -10.19
N TYR A 263 -0.65 -3.45 -11.14
CA TYR A 263 -1.49 -4.09 -12.17
C TYR A 263 -2.53 -5.06 -11.60
N PRO A 264 -3.54 -4.58 -10.86
CA PRO A 264 -4.59 -5.44 -10.30
C PRO A 264 -5.44 -6.16 -11.37
N GLY A 265 -5.42 -5.72 -12.64
CA GLY A 265 -6.10 -6.37 -13.75
C GLY A 265 -7.52 -5.87 -13.99
N ARG A 266 -7.90 -4.70 -13.47
CA ARG A 266 -9.30 -4.23 -13.49
C ARG A 266 -9.52 -2.79 -13.94
N THR A 267 -8.47 -2.00 -14.07
CA THR A 267 -8.59 -0.59 -14.45
C THR A 267 -8.86 -0.41 -15.95
N ILE A 268 -9.48 0.71 -16.33
CA ILE A 268 -9.69 1.05 -17.74
C ILE A 268 -8.35 1.16 -18.48
N MET A 269 -7.32 1.71 -17.83
CA MET A 269 -5.99 1.83 -18.41
C MET A 269 -5.37 0.46 -18.70
N GLU A 270 -5.48 -0.50 -17.80
CA GLU A 270 -5.00 -1.88 -18.02
C GLU A 270 -5.74 -2.56 -19.17
N GLN A 271 -7.07 -2.40 -19.24
CA GLN A 271 -7.89 -2.93 -20.35
C GLN A 271 -7.51 -2.33 -21.71
N ASN A 272 -6.86 -1.16 -21.73
CA ASN A 272 -6.34 -0.50 -22.92
C ASN A 272 -4.85 -0.74 -23.15
N GLY A 273 -4.26 -1.74 -22.48
CA GLY A 273 -2.92 -2.24 -22.74
C GLY A 273 -1.81 -1.47 -22.03
N MET A 274 -2.06 -0.92 -20.83
CA MET A 274 -1.03 -0.20 -20.07
C MET A 274 0.15 -1.09 -19.72
N ALA A 275 -0.07 -2.37 -19.41
CA ALA A 275 1.01 -3.29 -19.06
C ALA A 275 1.96 -3.58 -20.25
N GLU A 276 1.47 -3.59 -21.50
CA GLU A 276 2.24 -3.90 -22.69
C GLU A 276 2.81 -2.67 -23.39
N LYS A 277 2.07 -1.56 -23.39
CA LYS A 277 2.40 -0.36 -24.17
C LYS A 277 2.94 0.78 -23.32
N GLY A 278 2.78 0.70 -21.99
CA GLY A 278 3.04 1.77 -21.04
C GLY A 278 1.87 2.74 -20.88
N PHE A 279 1.96 3.53 -19.83
CA PHE A 279 0.92 4.48 -19.39
C PHE A 279 0.56 5.52 -20.47
N ASP A 280 1.57 6.17 -21.05
CA ASP A 280 1.39 7.24 -22.02
C ASP A 280 0.62 6.76 -23.27
N ALA A 281 1.01 5.61 -23.83
CA ALA A 281 0.36 5.05 -25.00
C ALA A 281 -1.02 4.46 -24.70
N ALA A 282 -1.23 3.91 -23.51
CA ALA A 282 -2.54 3.45 -23.08
C ALA A 282 -3.50 4.63 -22.88
N LEU A 283 -3.01 5.74 -22.33
CA LEU A 283 -3.81 6.97 -22.18
C LEU A 283 -4.23 7.52 -23.54
N ASP A 284 -3.35 7.52 -24.54
CA ASP A 284 -3.70 7.92 -25.93
C ASP A 284 -4.76 7.00 -26.58
N ALA A 285 -4.86 5.74 -26.15
CA ALA A 285 -5.81 4.76 -26.68
C ALA A 285 -7.21 4.84 -26.02
N VAL A 286 -7.31 5.42 -24.84
CA VAL A 286 -8.59 5.58 -24.13
C VAL A 286 -9.42 6.71 -24.76
N GLN A 287 -10.74 6.57 -24.75
CA GLN A 287 -11.64 7.64 -25.15
C GLN A 287 -11.39 8.91 -24.32
N ASN A 288 -11.21 10.04 -24.99
CA ASN A 288 -10.82 11.34 -24.40
C ASN A 288 -9.44 11.35 -23.69
N GLY A 289 -8.66 10.28 -23.77
CA GLY A 289 -7.35 10.19 -23.10
C GLY A 289 -6.38 11.29 -23.50
N LYS A 290 -6.38 11.72 -24.77
CA LYS A 290 -5.59 12.87 -25.24
C LYS A 290 -5.97 14.19 -24.57
N VAL A 291 -7.23 14.37 -24.19
CA VAL A 291 -7.66 15.54 -23.41
C VAL A 291 -7.07 15.44 -21.99
N VAL A 292 -7.20 14.28 -21.36
CA VAL A 292 -6.61 14.02 -20.03
C VAL A 292 -5.11 14.26 -20.03
N LYS A 293 -4.40 13.72 -21.03
CA LYS A 293 -2.95 13.90 -21.20
C LYS A 293 -2.57 15.40 -21.26
N ARG A 294 -3.27 16.17 -22.10
CA ARG A 294 -3.06 17.62 -22.19
C ARG A 294 -3.28 18.33 -20.86
N LEU A 295 -4.31 17.95 -20.12
CA LEU A 295 -4.62 18.53 -18.80
C LEU A 295 -3.53 18.19 -17.78
N LEU A 296 -3.02 16.96 -17.76
CA LEU A 296 -1.92 16.54 -16.89
C LEU A 296 -0.58 17.22 -17.22
N GLN A 297 -0.40 17.67 -18.45
CA GLN A 297 0.81 18.37 -18.91
C GLN A 297 0.72 19.90 -18.77
N SER A 298 -0.42 20.43 -18.34
CA SER A 298 -0.65 21.88 -18.26
C SER A 298 0.13 22.51 -17.11
N THR A 299 0.59 23.74 -17.33
CA THR A 299 1.15 24.56 -16.24
C THR A 299 0.08 25.10 -15.31
N ASN A 300 -1.17 25.18 -15.76
CA ASN A 300 -2.30 25.63 -14.97
C ASN A 300 -2.77 24.53 -14.01
N ASN A 301 -2.83 24.83 -12.72
CA ASN A 301 -3.20 23.84 -11.71
C ASN A 301 -4.69 23.45 -11.75
N MET A 302 -5.57 24.26 -12.29
CA MET A 302 -6.98 23.88 -12.49
C MET A 302 -7.09 22.83 -13.62
N ASP A 303 -6.37 23.00 -14.73
CA ASP A 303 -6.25 22.00 -15.78
C ASP A 303 -5.73 20.67 -15.21
N PHE A 304 -4.62 20.75 -14.45
CA PHE A 304 -4.03 19.55 -13.83
C PHE A 304 -4.98 18.87 -12.85
N ALA A 305 -5.74 19.64 -12.05
CA ALA A 305 -6.75 19.10 -11.15
C ALA A 305 -7.81 18.30 -11.91
N TRP A 306 -8.31 18.82 -13.03
CA TRP A 306 -9.27 18.10 -13.87
C TRP A 306 -8.65 16.89 -14.58
N GLY A 307 -7.37 16.98 -14.98
CA GLY A 307 -6.60 15.84 -15.47
C GLY A 307 -6.54 14.71 -14.44
N ARG A 308 -6.26 15.03 -13.18
CA ARG A 308 -6.25 14.08 -12.05
C ARG A 308 -7.62 13.48 -11.76
N MET A 309 -8.69 14.29 -11.80
CA MET A 309 -10.06 13.81 -11.58
C MET A 309 -10.47 12.80 -12.66
N ALA A 310 -10.11 13.07 -13.93
CA ALA A 310 -10.36 12.13 -15.03
C ALA A 310 -9.47 10.87 -14.91
N MET A 311 -8.21 11.05 -14.56
CA MET A 311 -7.30 9.92 -14.29
C MET A 311 -7.81 9.01 -13.19
N HIS A 312 -8.37 9.57 -12.12
CA HIS A 312 -8.94 8.77 -11.05
C HIS A 312 -9.97 7.74 -11.56
N TYR A 313 -10.83 8.12 -12.49
CA TYR A 313 -11.75 7.18 -13.15
C TYR A 313 -11.03 6.12 -13.99
N LEU A 314 -10.01 6.52 -14.75
CA LEU A 314 -9.30 5.64 -15.68
C LEU A 314 -8.47 4.55 -14.98
N ILE A 315 -7.97 4.86 -13.78
CA ILE A 315 -7.13 3.96 -12.99
C ILE A 315 -7.83 3.42 -11.74
N TYR A 316 -9.14 3.65 -11.59
CA TYR A 316 -9.88 3.19 -10.42
C TYR A 316 -9.88 1.67 -10.34
N ASP A 317 -9.41 1.14 -9.21
CA ASP A 317 -9.24 -0.28 -8.96
C ASP A 317 -10.10 -0.80 -7.79
N GLY A 318 -11.03 0.02 -7.33
CA GLY A 318 -11.92 -0.29 -6.20
C GLY A 318 -11.56 0.47 -4.92
N GLY A 319 -10.43 1.20 -4.88
CA GLY A 319 -10.12 2.11 -3.78
C GLY A 319 -8.66 2.22 -3.34
N HIS A 320 -7.74 1.37 -3.82
CA HIS A 320 -6.32 1.49 -3.50
C HIS A 320 -5.61 2.53 -4.36
N THR A 321 -6.01 2.71 -5.62
CA THR A 321 -5.47 3.75 -6.49
C THR A 321 -6.39 4.97 -6.49
N SER A 322 -5.85 6.12 -6.12
CA SER A 322 -6.63 7.36 -5.97
C SER A 322 -5.80 8.61 -6.18
N PHE A 323 -6.29 9.51 -7.02
CA PHE A 323 -5.78 10.87 -7.17
C PHE A 323 -6.50 11.90 -6.28
N GLY A 324 -7.47 11.47 -5.49
CA GLY A 324 -8.28 12.36 -4.67
C GLY A 324 -7.77 12.59 -3.25
N ALA A 325 -6.60 12.04 -2.89
CA ALA A 325 -6.09 12.11 -1.52
C ALA A 325 -5.67 13.55 -1.15
N LEU A 326 -6.51 14.24 -0.37
CA LEU A 326 -6.22 15.54 0.25
C LEU A 326 -5.95 15.40 1.75
N SER A 327 -5.71 14.18 2.21
CA SER A 327 -5.52 13.88 3.64
C SER A 327 -4.32 14.64 4.21
N GLY A 328 -4.49 15.19 5.41
CA GLY A 328 -3.49 16.03 6.06
C GLY A 328 -3.45 17.48 5.59
N VAL A 329 -4.11 17.83 4.48
CA VAL A 329 -4.34 19.24 4.11
C VAL A 329 -5.42 19.82 5.02
N PRO A 330 -5.26 21.05 5.56
CA PRO A 330 -6.29 21.70 6.38
C PRO A 330 -7.68 21.70 5.73
N LYS A 331 -8.71 21.39 6.51
CA LYS A 331 -10.07 21.14 6.01
C LYS A 331 -10.67 22.31 5.22
N ASP A 332 -10.43 23.53 5.65
CA ASP A 332 -10.89 24.74 4.97
C ASP A 332 -10.24 24.91 3.60
N ILE A 333 -8.98 24.54 3.45
CA ILE A 333 -8.25 24.55 2.17
C ILE A 333 -8.76 23.42 1.27
N GLN A 334 -8.97 22.22 1.82
CA GLN A 334 -9.59 21.12 1.07
C GLN A 334 -10.95 21.53 0.50
N ASP A 335 -11.82 22.06 1.36
CA ASP A 335 -13.18 22.46 0.97
C ASP A 335 -13.16 23.56 -0.09
N ALA A 336 -12.27 24.55 0.07
CA ALA A 336 -12.10 25.63 -0.91
C ALA A 336 -11.58 25.12 -2.25
N TYR A 337 -10.58 24.24 -2.23
CA TYR A 337 -10.00 23.61 -3.43
C TYR A 337 -11.05 22.78 -4.19
N VAL A 338 -11.70 21.85 -3.50
CA VAL A 338 -12.73 20.98 -4.10
C VAL A 338 -13.88 21.81 -4.68
N LYS A 339 -14.35 22.79 -3.94
CA LYS A 339 -15.41 23.70 -4.41
C LYS A 339 -14.97 24.47 -5.67
N SER A 340 -13.73 24.96 -5.70
CA SER A 340 -13.17 25.67 -6.85
C SER A 340 -13.11 24.76 -8.08
N VAL A 341 -12.57 23.55 -7.93
CA VAL A 341 -12.47 22.57 -9.02
C VAL A 341 -13.87 22.24 -9.56
N LEU A 342 -14.80 21.84 -8.70
CA LEU A 342 -16.15 21.44 -9.13
C LEU A 342 -16.96 22.58 -9.75
N SER A 343 -16.74 23.84 -9.32
CA SER A 343 -17.41 24.99 -9.91
C SER A 343 -16.95 25.30 -11.33
N ALA A 344 -15.78 24.82 -11.74
CA ALA A 344 -15.24 24.97 -13.10
C ALA A 344 -15.63 23.82 -14.04
N SER A 345 -16.46 22.86 -13.62
CA SER A 345 -16.80 21.63 -14.36
C SER A 345 -17.26 21.86 -15.80
N ASP A 346 -17.99 22.94 -16.08
CA ASP A 346 -18.48 23.26 -17.42
C ASP A 346 -17.37 23.68 -18.40
N GLN A 347 -16.20 24.05 -17.88
CA GLN A 347 -15.01 24.36 -18.69
C GLN A 347 -14.24 23.10 -19.11
N TYR A 348 -14.51 21.95 -18.46
CA TYR A 348 -13.83 20.67 -18.64
C TYR A 348 -14.79 19.52 -18.92
N PRO A 349 -15.62 19.60 -19.97
CA PRO A 349 -16.76 18.68 -20.16
C PRO A 349 -16.35 17.21 -20.27
N GLU A 350 -15.24 16.89 -20.94
CA GLU A 350 -14.76 15.51 -21.10
C GLU A 350 -14.28 14.94 -19.75
N ALA A 351 -13.43 15.66 -19.04
CA ALA A 351 -12.91 15.25 -17.74
C ALA A 351 -14.01 15.20 -16.68
N SER A 352 -14.94 16.16 -16.69
CA SER A 352 -16.10 16.21 -15.81
C SER A 352 -17.05 15.02 -16.05
N ASN A 353 -17.21 14.57 -17.29
CA ASN A 353 -18.03 13.39 -17.59
C ASN A 353 -17.36 12.11 -17.07
N MET A 354 -16.05 11.93 -17.22
CA MET A 354 -15.31 10.82 -16.62
C MET A 354 -15.46 10.79 -15.10
N TYR A 355 -15.29 11.93 -14.45
CA TYR A 355 -15.49 12.06 -13.01
C TYR A 355 -16.93 11.68 -12.59
N LYS A 356 -17.95 12.09 -13.36
CA LYS A 356 -19.35 11.73 -13.09
C LYS A 356 -19.61 10.23 -13.20
N GLU A 357 -18.97 9.54 -14.16
CA GLU A 357 -19.09 8.07 -14.25
C GLU A 357 -18.47 7.40 -13.01
N TRP A 358 -17.30 7.84 -12.56
CA TRP A 358 -16.73 7.36 -11.31
C TRP A 358 -17.64 7.62 -10.10
N VAL A 359 -18.20 8.84 -9.97
CA VAL A 359 -19.16 9.18 -8.90
C VAL A 359 -20.36 8.24 -8.90
N LYS A 360 -20.87 7.88 -10.07
CA LYS A 360 -21.99 6.95 -10.22
C LYS A 360 -21.63 5.54 -9.74
N GLU A 361 -20.43 5.04 -10.06
CA GLU A 361 -19.95 3.75 -9.57
C GLU A 361 -19.81 3.75 -8.03
N ASP A 362 -19.24 4.81 -7.45
CA ASP A 362 -19.11 4.97 -6.01
C ASP A 362 -20.47 5.09 -5.29
N GLU A 363 -21.44 5.77 -5.93
CA GLU A 363 -22.82 5.82 -5.42
C GLU A 363 -23.47 4.44 -5.39
N GLU A 364 -23.32 3.62 -6.42
CA GLU A 364 -23.87 2.26 -6.44
C GLU A 364 -23.24 1.38 -5.35
N ARG A 365 -21.94 1.50 -5.13
CA ARG A 365 -21.24 0.85 -4.02
C ARG A 365 -21.80 1.34 -2.67
N SER A 366 -21.92 2.64 -2.48
CA SER A 366 -22.46 3.25 -1.25
C SER A 366 -23.91 2.84 -0.97
N LYS A 367 -24.73 2.70 -2.02
CA LYS A 367 -26.12 2.19 -1.91
C LYS A 367 -26.14 0.74 -1.44
N LEU A 368 -25.23 -0.10 -1.96
CA LEU A 368 -25.11 -1.48 -1.52
C LEU A 368 -24.64 -1.58 -0.07
N GLU A 369 -23.61 -0.83 0.32
CA GLU A 369 -23.14 -0.77 1.70
C GLU A 369 -24.26 -0.38 2.66
N LYS A 370 -24.99 0.68 2.33
CA LYS A 370 -26.14 1.11 3.12
C LYS A 370 -27.23 0.05 3.20
N LYS A 371 -27.60 -0.57 2.08
CA LYS A 371 -28.59 -1.66 2.05
C LYS A 371 -28.19 -2.81 2.98
N LEU A 372 -26.95 -3.28 2.88
CA LEU A 372 -26.45 -4.37 3.72
C LEU A 372 -26.39 -3.95 5.20
N GLY A 373 -25.97 -2.73 5.49
CA GLY A 373 -25.94 -2.18 6.84
C GLY A 373 -27.34 -2.11 7.47
N ASP A 374 -28.32 -1.62 6.72
CA ASP A 374 -29.72 -1.54 7.17
C ASP A 374 -30.29 -2.96 7.45
N LEU A 375 -30.09 -3.91 6.53
CA LEU A 375 -30.54 -5.30 6.69
C LEU A 375 -29.90 -5.97 7.89
N ARG A 376 -28.60 -5.81 8.08
CA ARG A 376 -27.87 -6.38 9.22
C ARG A 376 -28.32 -5.78 10.55
N THR A 377 -28.48 -4.46 10.60
CA THR A 377 -28.97 -3.77 11.80
C THR A 377 -30.39 -4.20 12.16
N GLN A 378 -31.25 -4.41 11.16
CA GLN A 378 -32.59 -4.94 11.39
C GLN A 378 -32.57 -6.37 11.96
N ALA A 379 -31.67 -7.23 11.47
CA ALA A 379 -31.58 -8.63 11.88
C ALA A 379 -30.89 -8.83 13.23
N TYR A 380 -29.80 -8.11 13.49
CA TYR A 380 -28.90 -8.36 14.61
C TYR A 380 -28.89 -7.24 15.66
N GLY A 381 -29.29 -6.01 15.31
CA GLY A 381 -29.04 -4.82 16.11
C GLY A 381 -27.58 -4.35 16.03
N ASP A 382 -27.19 -3.46 16.94
CA ASP A 382 -25.80 -2.95 17.06
C ASP A 382 -25.02 -3.81 18.06
N VAL A 383 -24.58 -4.99 17.60
CA VAL A 383 -23.85 -5.98 18.43
C VAL A 383 -22.66 -6.56 17.66
N LEU A 384 -21.65 -7.02 18.38
CA LEU A 384 -20.51 -7.74 17.81
C LEU A 384 -20.77 -9.25 17.64
N TYR A 385 -21.68 -9.79 18.43
CA TYR A 385 -22.07 -11.19 18.38
C TYR A 385 -23.58 -11.33 18.52
N LYS A 386 -24.15 -12.30 17.77
CA LYS A 386 -25.56 -12.69 17.84
C LYS A 386 -25.70 -14.19 17.63
N ALA A 387 -26.53 -14.86 18.42
CA ALA A 387 -26.95 -16.24 18.17
C ALA A 387 -28.41 -16.27 17.73
N ASN A 388 -28.80 -17.32 16.97
CA ASN A 388 -30.21 -17.62 16.72
C ASN A 388 -30.90 -18.08 18.01
N THR A 389 -32.23 -18.08 18.03
CA THR A 389 -33.03 -18.44 19.23
C THR A 389 -32.70 -19.82 19.78
N ALA A 390 -32.40 -20.77 18.89
CA ALA A 390 -32.05 -22.16 19.26
C ALA A 390 -30.59 -22.31 19.75
N LYS A 391 -29.78 -21.26 19.68
CA LYS A 391 -28.34 -21.26 19.96
C LYS A 391 -27.59 -22.36 19.20
N THR A 392 -28.00 -22.65 17.97
CA THR A 392 -27.31 -23.59 17.09
C THR A 392 -26.26 -22.92 16.22
N THR A 393 -26.48 -21.64 15.88
CA THR A 393 -25.61 -20.83 15.04
C THR A 393 -25.41 -19.44 15.65
N GLY A 394 -24.17 -19.04 15.77
CA GLY A 394 -23.75 -17.69 16.11
C GLY A 394 -23.13 -16.97 14.93
N VAL A 395 -23.18 -15.63 14.95
CA VAL A 395 -22.45 -14.76 14.02
C VAL A 395 -21.57 -13.80 14.81
N ILE A 396 -20.32 -13.65 14.38
CA ILE A 396 -19.41 -12.60 14.83
C ILE A 396 -19.30 -11.57 13.69
N ILE A 397 -19.52 -10.30 14.01
CA ILE A 397 -19.49 -9.19 13.06
C ILE A 397 -18.11 -8.56 13.09
N ILE A 398 -17.42 -8.56 11.96
CA ILE A 398 -16.07 -7.98 11.78
C ILE A 398 -16.18 -6.87 10.73
N ASN A 399 -16.35 -5.62 11.19
CA ASN A 399 -16.61 -4.47 10.32
C ASN A 399 -15.35 -3.96 9.59
N SER A 400 -14.19 -4.10 10.21
CA SER A 400 -12.90 -3.71 9.66
C SER A 400 -11.79 -4.51 10.32
N PHE A 401 -10.56 -4.33 9.87
CA PHE A 401 -9.34 -4.81 10.53
C PHE A 401 -8.44 -3.63 10.91
N MET A 402 -9.04 -2.49 11.31
CA MET A 402 -8.31 -1.23 11.47
C MET A 402 -8.08 -0.82 12.91
N GLU A 403 -9.13 -0.89 13.73
CA GLU A 403 -9.09 -0.33 15.05
C GLU A 403 -8.30 -1.23 16.00
N MET A 404 -7.19 -0.70 16.56
CA MET A 404 -6.35 -1.37 17.54
C MET A 404 -6.19 -0.50 18.79
N ASP A 405 -6.36 -1.09 19.96
CA ASP A 405 -6.02 -0.46 21.26
C ASP A 405 -4.61 -0.90 21.68
N GLU A 406 -3.60 -0.34 21.01
CA GLU A 406 -2.19 -0.64 21.29
C GLU A 406 -1.83 -0.46 22.77
N ALA A 407 -2.41 0.54 23.43
CA ALA A 407 -2.16 0.80 24.84
C ALA A 407 -2.66 -0.36 25.72
N ALA A 408 -3.83 -0.93 25.39
CA ALA A 408 -4.38 -2.08 26.11
C ALA A 408 -3.49 -3.33 25.90
N TRP A 409 -3.08 -3.62 24.65
CA TRP A 409 -2.17 -4.72 24.35
C TRP A 409 -0.81 -4.56 25.01
N ASN A 410 -0.19 -3.38 24.93
CA ASN A 410 1.09 -3.09 25.58
C ASN A 410 1.01 -3.29 27.10
N LYS A 411 -0.08 -2.82 27.73
CA LYS A 411 -0.32 -3.02 29.17
C LYS A 411 -0.45 -4.50 29.50
N TYR A 412 -1.21 -5.27 28.73
CA TYR A 412 -1.41 -6.70 28.94
C TYR A 412 -0.09 -7.48 28.81
N TYR A 413 0.67 -7.27 27.72
CA TYR A 413 1.93 -7.98 27.52
C TYR A 413 3.05 -7.58 28.50
N ALA A 414 2.97 -6.41 29.09
CA ALA A 414 3.85 -5.99 30.18
C ALA A 414 3.43 -6.52 31.57
N SER A 415 2.20 -7.06 31.72
CA SER A 415 1.67 -7.57 33.00
C SER A 415 2.12 -9.02 33.28
N GLN A 416 1.65 -9.57 34.41
CA GLN A 416 1.80 -10.99 34.76
C GLN A 416 0.85 -11.92 34.00
N LYS A 417 0.00 -11.38 33.12
CA LYS A 417 -1.02 -12.09 32.32
C LYS A 417 -1.96 -12.95 33.15
N THR A 418 -2.35 -12.45 34.31
CA THR A 418 -3.35 -13.07 35.18
C THR A 418 -4.74 -13.00 34.56
N ASP A 419 -5.71 -13.74 35.12
CA ASP A 419 -7.12 -13.62 34.72
C ASP A 419 -7.65 -12.19 34.89
N ALA A 420 -7.19 -11.46 35.88
CA ALA A 420 -7.55 -10.06 36.07
C ALA A 420 -7.00 -9.15 34.97
N ASP A 421 -5.75 -9.36 34.55
CA ASP A 421 -5.14 -8.64 33.42
C ASP A 421 -5.89 -8.94 32.11
N TRP A 422 -6.28 -10.20 31.91
CA TRP A 422 -7.09 -10.61 30.78
C TRP A 422 -8.48 -9.94 30.77
N GLN A 423 -9.16 -9.92 31.92
CA GLN A 423 -10.46 -9.24 32.03
C GLN A 423 -10.36 -7.73 31.79
N GLU A 424 -9.25 -7.12 32.17
CA GLU A 424 -8.99 -5.70 31.87
C GLU A 424 -8.79 -5.47 30.37
N LEU A 425 -7.97 -6.30 29.71
CA LEU A 425 -7.78 -6.26 28.24
C LEU A 425 -9.12 -6.38 27.51
N MET A 426 -9.95 -7.34 27.90
CA MET A 426 -11.26 -7.61 27.28
C MET A 426 -12.23 -6.43 27.35
N LYS A 427 -12.02 -5.43 28.23
CA LYS A 427 -12.84 -4.20 28.25
C LYS A 427 -12.69 -3.35 26.99
N SER A 428 -11.60 -3.52 26.23
CA SER A 428 -11.34 -2.81 24.98
C SER A 428 -12.07 -3.42 23.76
N TYR A 429 -12.96 -4.39 23.95
CA TYR A 429 -13.65 -5.11 22.87
C TYR A 429 -14.44 -4.24 21.88
N LYS A 430 -14.76 -3.00 22.23
CA LYS A 430 -15.40 -2.01 21.34
C LYS A 430 -14.42 -1.06 20.66
N LYS A 431 -13.14 -1.07 21.07
CA LYS A 431 -12.10 -0.16 20.59
C LYS A 431 -11.03 -0.87 19.78
N ASP A 432 -11.00 -2.19 19.88
CA ASP A 432 -10.01 -3.05 19.23
C ASP A 432 -10.74 -4.19 18.54
N VAL A 433 -10.50 -4.33 17.25
CA VAL A 433 -11.22 -5.30 16.41
C VAL A 433 -10.86 -6.73 16.78
N PHE A 434 -9.57 -7.00 17.10
CA PHE A 434 -9.15 -8.33 17.49
C PHE A 434 -9.70 -8.72 18.87
N ILE A 435 -9.69 -7.81 19.84
CA ILE A 435 -10.35 -8.05 21.15
C ILE A 435 -11.85 -8.22 20.95
N GLY A 436 -12.47 -7.46 20.05
CA GLY A 436 -13.89 -7.63 19.68
C GLY A 436 -14.18 -9.01 19.10
N PHE A 437 -13.29 -9.54 18.26
CA PHE A 437 -13.37 -10.90 17.74
C PHE A 437 -13.24 -11.95 18.86
N LEU A 438 -12.25 -11.81 19.75
CA LEU A 438 -12.08 -12.68 20.93
C LEU A 438 -13.31 -12.66 21.85
N TYR A 439 -13.92 -11.49 22.05
CA TYR A 439 -15.18 -11.34 22.79
C TYR A 439 -16.29 -12.14 22.09
N GLY A 440 -16.43 -12.01 20.77
CA GLY A 440 -17.42 -12.78 20.00
C GLY A 440 -17.23 -14.30 20.14
N LEU A 441 -15.98 -14.79 20.06
CA LEU A 441 -15.65 -16.19 20.30
C LEU A 441 -16.03 -16.65 21.70
N ALA A 442 -15.75 -15.84 22.72
CA ALA A 442 -16.13 -16.17 24.10
C ALA A 442 -17.66 -16.29 24.26
N GLN A 443 -18.44 -15.39 23.63
CA GLN A 443 -19.90 -15.45 23.64
C GLN A 443 -20.41 -16.70 22.89
N ALA A 444 -19.84 -17.01 21.72
CA ALA A 444 -20.21 -18.19 20.95
C ALA A 444 -20.00 -19.50 21.75
N LYS A 445 -18.89 -19.58 22.48
CA LYS A 445 -18.60 -20.71 23.38
C LYS A 445 -19.56 -20.76 24.56
N ALA A 446 -19.85 -19.63 25.19
CA ALA A 446 -20.79 -19.54 26.32
C ALA A 446 -22.21 -19.97 25.92
N ASP A 447 -22.64 -19.63 24.71
CA ASP A 447 -23.92 -20.05 24.14
C ASP A 447 -23.93 -21.52 23.69
N GLY A 448 -22.75 -22.13 23.51
CA GLY A 448 -22.60 -23.53 23.08
C GLY A 448 -22.95 -23.77 21.61
N VAL A 449 -22.89 -22.74 20.77
CA VAL A 449 -23.19 -22.84 19.34
C VAL A 449 -22.27 -23.85 18.65
N LYS A 450 -22.79 -24.55 17.64
CA LYS A 450 -22.03 -25.52 16.83
C LYS A 450 -21.72 -25.01 15.45
N ASN A 451 -22.33 -23.93 15.03
CA ASN A 451 -22.05 -23.26 13.77
C ASN A 451 -21.67 -21.80 14.07
N LEU A 452 -20.60 -21.32 13.46
CA LEU A 452 -20.13 -19.96 13.62
C LEU A 452 -19.96 -19.31 12.24
N VAL A 453 -20.61 -18.18 12.04
CA VAL A 453 -20.48 -17.37 10.84
C VAL A 453 -19.64 -16.13 11.18
N LEU A 454 -18.63 -15.87 10.38
CA LEU A 454 -17.81 -14.66 10.46
C LEU A 454 -18.31 -13.68 9.41
N ASP A 455 -19.05 -12.67 9.85
CA ASP A 455 -19.67 -11.68 8.96
C ASP A 455 -18.68 -10.55 8.64
N ILE A 456 -18.13 -10.59 7.44
CA ILE A 456 -17.27 -9.54 6.88
C ILE A 456 -17.95 -8.77 5.74
N THR A 457 -19.27 -8.85 5.63
CA THR A 457 -20.03 -8.30 4.48
C THR A 457 -19.84 -6.80 4.26
N LEU A 458 -19.43 -6.05 5.28
CA LEU A 458 -19.16 -4.61 5.22
C LEU A 458 -17.70 -4.28 5.57
N ASN A 459 -16.80 -5.25 5.53
CA ASN A 459 -15.41 -5.06 5.90
C ASN A 459 -14.60 -4.50 4.73
N GLY A 460 -14.22 -3.23 4.80
CA GLY A 460 -13.41 -2.54 3.78
C GLY A 460 -11.91 -2.82 3.85
N GLY A 461 -11.44 -3.62 4.83
CA GLY A 461 -10.02 -3.94 4.98
C GLY A 461 -9.40 -3.52 6.32
N GLY A 462 -8.10 -3.34 6.34
CA GLY A 462 -7.30 -2.94 7.50
C GLY A 462 -5.96 -3.66 7.60
N SER A 463 -5.58 -4.11 8.80
CA SER A 463 -4.30 -4.74 9.11
C SER A 463 -4.27 -6.23 8.76
N CYS A 464 -3.22 -6.66 8.07
CA CYS A 464 -2.93 -8.07 7.84
C CYS A 464 -2.54 -8.81 9.14
N ASP A 465 -2.00 -8.11 10.14
CA ASP A 465 -1.68 -8.69 11.44
C ASP A 465 -2.94 -9.25 12.12
N ILE A 466 -4.03 -8.48 12.10
CA ILE A 466 -5.31 -8.90 12.65
C ILE A 466 -5.87 -10.09 11.85
N VAL A 467 -5.82 -10.01 10.50
CA VAL A 467 -6.21 -11.12 9.62
C VAL A 467 -5.43 -12.39 9.96
N GLY A 468 -4.11 -12.29 10.09
CA GLY A 468 -3.24 -13.41 10.45
C GLY A 468 -3.55 -14.00 11.82
N ALA A 469 -3.78 -13.15 12.81
CA ALA A 469 -4.13 -13.55 14.17
C ALA A 469 -5.49 -14.28 14.23
N ASP A 470 -6.52 -13.75 13.58
CA ASP A 470 -7.83 -14.39 13.49
C ASP A 470 -7.74 -15.78 12.84
N VAL A 471 -7.03 -15.88 11.73
CA VAL A 471 -6.87 -17.16 11.00
C VAL A 471 -6.10 -18.19 11.82
N ALA A 472 -4.98 -17.80 12.45
CA ALA A 472 -4.18 -18.71 13.29
C ALA A 472 -4.99 -19.25 14.47
N LEU A 473 -5.73 -18.37 15.15
CA LEU A 473 -6.58 -18.72 16.29
C LEU A 473 -7.67 -19.73 15.90
N LEU A 474 -8.40 -19.47 14.81
CA LEU A 474 -9.47 -20.34 14.31
C LEU A 474 -8.96 -21.72 13.87
N ARG A 475 -7.72 -21.77 13.37
CA ARG A 475 -7.07 -23.03 12.95
C ARG A 475 -6.46 -23.83 14.10
N LYS A 476 -6.33 -23.24 15.28
CA LYS A 476 -5.56 -23.82 16.39
C LYS A 476 -4.12 -24.13 15.94
N ASN A 477 -3.50 -23.19 15.28
CA ASN A 477 -2.15 -23.31 14.75
C ASN A 477 -1.48 -21.95 14.73
N ARG A 478 -0.38 -21.80 15.48
CA ARG A 478 0.37 -20.53 15.56
C ARG A 478 0.93 -20.04 14.24
N THR A 479 1.11 -20.94 13.27
CA THR A 479 1.72 -20.58 11.98
C THR A 479 0.66 -20.11 11.01
N VAL A 480 0.80 -18.89 10.52
CA VAL A 480 0.04 -18.36 9.40
C VAL A 480 0.98 -17.97 8.28
N GLN A 481 0.55 -18.23 7.05
CA GLN A 481 1.30 -17.88 5.84
C GLN A 481 0.46 -16.96 4.96
N PHE A 482 1.14 -15.98 4.38
CA PHE A 482 0.59 -15.10 3.36
C PHE A 482 1.34 -15.37 2.05
N TRP A 483 0.59 -15.54 0.98
CA TRP A 483 1.12 -15.74 -0.36
C TRP A 483 1.01 -14.44 -1.15
N SER A 484 2.08 -14.04 -1.80
CA SER A 484 2.13 -12.80 -2.56
C SER A 484 3.02 -12.91 -3.80
N GLN A 485 2.90 -11.91 -4.66
CA GLN A 485 3.74 -11.71 -5.83
C GLN A 485 4.35 -10.32 -5.80
N ASP A 486 5.63 -10.24 -6.13
CA ASP A 486 6.29 -8.98 -6.47
C ASP A 486 6.36 -8.86 -7.99
N ALA A 487 5.62 -7.90 -8.54
CA ALA A 487 5.50 -7.78 -10.00
C ALA A 487 6.77 -7.21 -10.66
N LEU A 488 7.58 -6.44 -9.91
CA LEU A 488 8.81 -5.86 -10.42
C LEU A 488 9.96 -6.87 -10.39
N GLU A 489 10.14 -7.58 -9.28
CA GLU A 489 11.14 -8.65 -9.16
C GLU A 489 10.72 -9.95 -9.86
N GLY A 490 9.43 -10.13 -10.16
CA GLY A 490 8.89 -11.32 -10.81
C GLY A 490 8.86 -12.57 -9.95
N ASN A 491 8.82 -12.42 -8.62
CA ASN A 491 8.90 -13.51 -7.66
C ASN A 491 7.56 -13.80 -6.98
N ASN A 492 7.29 -15.10 -6.77
CA ASN A 492 6.27 -15.59 -5.85
C ASN A 492 6.88 -15.73 -4.46
N LYS A 493 6.19 -15.23 -3.44
CA LYS A 493 6.71 -15.09 -2.08
C LYS A 493 5.78 -15.73 -1.06
N ILE A 494 6.35 -16.28 0.02
CA ILE A 494 5.61 -16.74 1.20
C ILE A 494 6.18 -16.04 2.44
N ALA A 495 5.37 -15.20 3.07
CA ALA A 495 5.67 -14.65 4.39
C ALA A 495 5.06 -15.55 5.46
N THR A 496 5.85 -15.96 6.44
CA THR A 496 5.44 -16.83 7.55
C THR A 496 5.49 -16.05 8.86
N TYR A 497 4.41 -16.15 9.63
CA TYR A 497 4.27 -15.53 10.95
C TYR A 497 3.89 -16.58 12.00
N PHE A 498 4.26 -16.31 13.25
CA PHE A 498 3.74 -17.00 14.43
C PHE A 498 2.80 -16.08 15.20
N VAL A 499 1.73 -16.66 15.73
CA VAL A 499 0.72 -15.99 16.54
C VAL A 499 0.70 -16.61 17.93
N ASP A 500 0.73 -15.76 18.96
CA ASP A 500 0.54 -16.12 20.37
C ASP A 500 -0.97 -16.39 20.63
N THR A 501 -1.43 -17.59 20.31
CA THR A 501 -2.87 -17.95 20.35
C THR A 501 -3.37 -18.20 21.77
N ASN A 502 -2.47 -18.43 22.71
CA ASN A 502 -2.78 -18.61 24.13
C ASN A 502 -2.57 -17.34 24.96
N PHE A 503 -1.96 -16.29 24.36
CA PHE A 503 -1.69 -14.97 24.94
C PHE A 503 -0.79 -15.00 26.19
N ASP A 504 0.16 -15.96 26.26
CA ASP A 504 1.11 -16.02 27.37
C ASP A 504 2.39 -15.19 27.12
N GLY A 505 2.57 -14.65 25.92
CA GLY A 505 3.72 -13.83 25.50
C GLY A 505 4.90 -14.66 24.98
N VAL A 506 4.69 -15.96 24.74
CA VAL A 506 5.70 -16.88 24.23
C VAL A 506 5.18 -17.53 22.96
N PHE A 507 5.91 -17.43 21.86
CA PHE A 507 5.55 -18.04 20.58
C PHE A 507 6.11 -19.48 20.50
N ASP A 508 5.42 -20.44 21.13
CA ASP A 508 5.89 -21.83 21.23
C ASP A 508 4.80 -22.87 20.84
N GLU A 509 5.08 -24.16 21.02
CA GLU A 509 4.19 -25.26 20.65
C GLU A 509 2.90 -25.32 21.47
N LYS A 510 2.79 -24.60 22.59
CA LYS A 510 1.55 -24.49 23.36
C LYS A 510 0.48 -23.73 22.59
N ASP A 511 0.89 -22.80 21.74
CA ASP A 511 -0.02 -22.07 20.84
C ASP A 511 -0.76 -23.02 19.88
N ASP A 512 -0.14 -24.14 19.49
CA ASP A 512 -0.74 -25.14 18.60
C ASP A 512 -1.63 -26.14 19.37
N THR A 513 -1.33 -26.38 20.66
CA THR A 513 -1.93 -27.45 21.44
C THR A 513 -2.91 -26.98 22.51
N ASN A 514 -2.75 -25.76 22.99
CA ASN A 514 -3.58 -25.18 24.05
C ASN A 514 -3.93 -23.71 23.76
N PRO A 515 -4.65 -23.40 22.66
CA PRO A 515 -5.12 -22.05 22.39
C PRO A 515 -6.17 -21.66 23.41
N LYS A 516 -6.16 -20.40 23.83
CA LYS A 516 -7.14 -19.85 24.79
C LYS A 516 -8.58 -19.99 24.28
N PHE A 517 -8.77 -19.93 22.96
CA PHE A 517 -10.05 -20.16 22.31
C PHE A 517 -9.96 -21.37 21.37
N ASP A 518 -10.45 -22.51 21.83
CA ASP A 518 -10.56 -23.71 20.99
C ASP A 518 -11.95 -23.75 20.35
N CYS A 519 -12.00 -23.60 19.02
CA CYS A 519 -13.21 -23.64 18.20
C CYS A 519 -13.32 -24.93 17.37
N SER A 520 -12.52 -25.97 17.66
CA SER A 520 -12.45 -27.21 16.89
C SER A 520 -13.77 -28.01 16.87
N ASP A 521 -14.68 -27.72 17.80
CA ASP A 521 -16.02 -28.32 17.87
C ASP A 521 -17.09 -27.52 17.09
N MET A 522 -16.71 -26.44 16.41
CA MET A 522 -17.60 -25.59 15.63
C MET A 522 -17.36 -25.74 14.13
N LYS A 523 -18.44 -25.75 13.33
CA LYS A 523 -18.36 -25.51 11.89
C LYS A 523 -18.29 -24.02 11.63
N ILE A 524 -17.20 -23.54 11.05
CA ILE A 524 -16.94 -22.13 10.82
C ILE A 524 -17.05 -21.81 9.33
N ALA A 525 -17.69 -20.71 8.98
CA ALA A 525 -17.73 -20.17 7.61
C ALA A 525 -17.61 -18.65 7.60
N VAL A 526 -17.11 -18.08 6.51
CA VAL A 526 -17.02 -16.64 6.30
C VAL A 526 -18.15 -16.19 5.40
N LEU A 527 -18.94 -15.22 5.84
CA LEU A 527 -19.97 -14.56 5.03
C LEU A 527 -19.40 -13.30 4.40
N SER A 528 -19.29 -13.30 3.07
CA SER A 528 -18.67 -12.24 2.27
C SER A 528 -19.65 -11.55 1.34
N SER A 529 -19.34 -10.33 0.93
CA SER A 529 -20.06 -9.56 -0.09
C SER A 529 -19.09 -8.80 -1.01
N LYS A 530 -19.61 -8.15 -2.06
CA LYS A 530 -18.81 -7.27 -2.94
C LYS A 530 -18.22 -6.05 -2.23
N VAL A 531 -18.69 -5.71 -1.04
CA VAL A 531 -18.16 -4.62 -0.22
C VAL A 531 -16.87 -5.03 0.50
N ALA A 532 -16.70 -6.33 0.78
CA ALA A 532 -15.49 -6.86 1.44
C ALA A 532 -14.27 -6.67 0.53
N TYR A 533 -13.37 -5.75 0.89
CA TYR A 533 -12.28 -5.26 0.06
C TYR A 533 -10.95 -5.23 0.83
N SER A 534 -9.81 -5.25 0.13
CA SER A 534 -8.48 -5.19 0.76
C SER A 534 -8.29 -6.35 1.77
N CYS A 535 -7.91 -6.14 3.02
CA CYS A 535 -7.88 -7.21 4.04
C CYS A 535 -9.25 -7.88 4.26
N GLY A 536 -10.36 -7.17 4.00
CA GLY A 536 -11.71 -7.78 3.93
C GLY A 536 -11.86 -8.79 2.81
N HIS A 537 -11.04 -8.71 1.74
CA HIS A 537 -10.91 -9.73 0.70
C HIS A 537 -9.81 -10.76 1.03
N GLN A 538 -8.70 -10.34 1.63
CA GLN A 538 -7.60 -11.25 1.98
C GLN A 538 -8.02 -12.27 3.04
N PHE A 539 -8.82 -11.88 4.02
CA PHE A 539 -9.32 -12.77 5.06
C PHE A 539 -10.09 -13.99 4.48
N PRO A 540 -11.14 -13.83 3.64
CA PRO A 540 -11.82 -14.98 3.04
C PRO A 540 -10.92 -15.76 2.07
N THR A 541 -9.92 -15.13 1.43
CA THR A 541 -8.94 -15.85 0.60
C THR A 541 -8.13 -16.83 1.44
N LEU A 542 -7.53 -16.36 2.53
CA LEU A 542 -6.77 -17.20 3.46
C LEU A 542 -7.65 -18.28 4.10
N MET A 543 -8.86 -17.92 4.56
CA MET A 543 -9.79 -18.87 5.15
C MET A 543 -10.13 -20.01 4.19
N LYS A 544 -10.37 -19.70 2.91
CA LYS A 544 -10.61 -20.68 1.85
C LYS A 544 -9.39 -21.57 1.61
N ASP A 545 -8.20 -20.99 1.57
CA ASP A 545 -6.94 -21.73 1.40
C ASP A 545 -6.68 -22.72 2.53
N TYR A 546 -7.13 -22.40 3.73
CA TYR A 546 -7.08 -23.25 4.91
C TYR A 546 -8.31 -24.16 5.07
N GLY A 547 -9.22 -24.18 4.09
CA GLY A 547 -10.32 -25.15 4.01
C GLY A 547 -11.63 -24.72 4.65
N PHE A 548 -11.76 -23.45 5.08
CA PHE A 548 -13.04 -22.94 5.57
C PHE A 548 -13.96 -22.52 4.41
N PRO A 549 -15.25 -22.82 4.45
CA PRO A 549 -16.17 -22.41 3.41
C PRO A 549 -16.42 -20.89 3.43
N ILE A 550 -16.49 -20.32 2.22
CA ILE A 550 -16.91 -18.94 2.00
C ILE A 550 -18.35 -18.97 1.50
N MET A 551 -19.22 -18.19 2.11
CA MET A 551 -20.65 -18.11 1.80
C MET A 551 -21.08 -16.69 1.41
N GLY A 552 -22.25 -16.59 0.80
CA GLY A 552 -22.82 -15.32 0.34
C GLY A 552 -22.45 -14.98 -1.08
N GLU A 553 -21.79 -13.85 -1.31
CA GLU A 553 -21.35 -13.39 -2.62
C GLU A 553 -19.83 -13.25 -2.71
N ARG A 554 -19.36 -13.04 -3.94
CA ARG A 554 -17.94 -12.76 -4.23
C ARG A 554 -17.49 -11.50 -3.50
N SER A 555 -16.28 -11.53 -2.93
CA SER A 555 -15.64 -10.36 -2.32
C SER A 555 -15.23 -9.31 -3.35
N GLY A 556 -14.91 -8.10 -2.90
CA GLY A 556 -14.62 -6.94 -3.74
C GLY A 556 -13.22 -6.91 -4.37
N GLY A 557 -12.28 -7.77 -3.94
CA GLY A 557 -10.90 -7.73 -4.41
C GLY A 557 -10.01 -6.77 -3.62
N GLY A 558 -9.01 -6.16 -4.28
CA GLY A 558 -8.05 -5.28 -3.65
C GLY A 558 -6.83 -6.04 -3.11
N THR A 559 -6.15 -6.77 -3.97
CA THR A 559 -5.02 -7.64 -3.62
C THR A 559 -3.69 -6.91 -3.53
N CYS A 560 -3.53 -5.78 -4.22
CA CYS A 560 -2.31 -4.98 -4.13
C CYS A 560 -2.27 -4.20 -2.81
N CYS A 561 -1.09 -4.07 -2.24
CA CYS A 561 -0.86 -3.10 -1.16
C CYS A 561 -0.97 -1.66 -1.68
N ILE A 562 -1.13 -0.70 -0.76
CA ILE A 562 -1.18 0.73 -1.08
C ILE A 562 0.23 1.33 -0.93
N GLN A 563 0.59 2.20 -1.86
CA GLN A 563 1.77 3.06 -1.75
C GLN A 563 1.34 4.51 -1.89
N VAL A 564 1.78 5.36 -0.96
CA VAL A 564 1.50 6.80 -1.00
C VAL A 564 2.60 7.48 -1.80
N MET A 565 2.19 8.26 -2.79
CA MET A 565 3.04 8.94 -3.73
C MET A 565 2.79 10.46 -3.66
N GLN A 566 3.76 11.22 -4.16
CA GLN A 566 3.59 12.65 -4.36
C GLN A 566 4.12 13.05 -5.73
N THR A 567 3.40 13.93 -6.43
CA THR A 567 3.96 14.61 -7.60
C THR A 567 5.09 15.54 -7.17
N ALA A 568 6.01 15.84 -8.09
CA ALA A 568 7.16 16.70 -7.79
C ALA A 568 6.78 18.09 -7.25
N ASP A 569 5.59 18.61 -7.57
CA ASP A 569 5.04 19.84 -7.02
C ASP A 569 4.29 19.65 -5.69
N GLY A 570 4.28 18.42 -5.13
CA GLY A 570 3.84 18.11 -3.78
C GLY A 570 2.37 17.69 -3.63
N GLN A 571 1.65 17.37 -4.72
CA GLN A 571 0.28 16.88 -4.63
C GLN A 571 0.25 15.36 -4.41
N ASN A 572 -0.50 14.91 -3.41
CA ASN A 572 -0.57 13.49 -3.05
C ASN A 572 -1.45 12.67 -3.99
N PHE A 573 -1.07 11.41 -4.17
CA PHE A 573 -1.89 10.35 -4.74
C PHE A 573 -1.51 9.00 -4.14
N MET A 574 -2.31 7.97 -4.38
CA MET A 574 -2.05 6.60 -3.94
C MET A 574 -2.11 5.67 -5.15
N ILE A 575 -1.32 4.62 -5.10
CA ILE A 575 -1.37 3.55 -6.10
C ILE A 575 -1.48 2.17 -5.43
N SER A 576 -2.13 1.24 -6.12
CA SER A 576 -1.88 -0.18 -5.94
C SER A 576 -0.42 -0.45 -6.30
N THR A 577 0.39 -0.89 -5.33
CA THR A 577 1.83 -1.08 -5.57
C THR A 577 2.15 -2.42 -6.23
N TYR A 578 3.28 -2.47 -6.94
CA TYR A 578 3.87 -3.71 -7.47
C TYR A 578 4.34 -4.68 -6.38
N ARG A 579 4.61 -4.16 -5.19
CA ARG A 579 5.10 -4.92 -4.04
C ARG A 579 3.96 -5.74 -3.44
N ASP A 580 4.24 -6.98 -3.11
CA ASP A 580 3.38 -7.84 -2.29
C ASP A 580 1.90 -7.85 -2.67
N ARG A 581 1.60 -8.08 -3.97
CA ARG A 581 0.24 -8.36 -4.39
C ARG A 581 -0.22 -9.69 -3.79
N SER A 582 -1.19 -9.68 -2.88
CA SER A 582 -1.76 -10.87 -2.26
C SER A 582 -2.36 -11.81 -3.29
N THR A 583 -2.19 -13.12 -3.06
CA THR A 583 -2.70 -14.20 -3.92
C THR A 583 -3.33 -15.30 -3.07
N ASP A 584 -3.93 -16.31 -3.70
CA ASP A 584 -4.20 -17.57 -3.03
C ASP A 584 -2.90 -18.39 -2.86
N LYS A 585 -2.99 -19.53 -2.18
CA LYS A 585 -1.85 -20.43 -1.93
C LYS A 585 -1.22 -21.03 -3.20
N ASN A 586 -1.87 -20.92 -4.35
CA ASN A 586 -1.36 -21.36 -5.65
C ASN A 586 -0.79 -20.18 -6.46
N PHE A 587 -0.65 -19.02 -5.85
CA PHE A 587 -0.21 -17.76 -6.49
C PHE A 587 -1.13 -17.29 -7.62
N ALA A 588 -2.41 -17.65 -7.59
CA ALA A 588 -3.39 -17.12 -8.53
C ALA A 588 -3.82 -15.70 -8.11
N ASN A 589 -3.97 -14.82 -9.09
CA ASN A 589 -4.54 -13.49 -8.87
C ASN A 589 -6.01 -13.61 -8.45
N THR A 590 -6.35 -13.08 -7.29
CA THR A 590 -7.70 -13.08 -6.74
C THR A 590 -8.35 -11.69 -6.73
N ASP A 591 -7.77 -10.71 -7.42
CA ASP A 591 -8.26 -9.31 -7.40
C ASP A 591 -9.71 -9.16 -7.93
N ALA A 592 -10.14 -10.03 -8.81
CA ALA A 592 -11.53 -10.11 -9.22
C ALA A 592 -12.51 -10.52 -8.10
N GLY A 593 -11.99 -10.82 -6.91
CA GLY A 593 -12.74 -11.28 -5.74
C GLY A 593 -12.77 -12.81 -5.62
N ILE A 594 -12.81 -13.29 -4.36
CA ILE A 594 -12.94 -14.71 -4.05
C ILE A 594 -14.41 -15.14 -4.17
N THR A 595 -14.68 -16.19 -4.93
CA THR A 595 -16.03 -16.74 -5.09
C THR A 595 -16.41 -17.58 -3.89
N PRO A 596 -17.69 -17.61 -3.49
CA PRO A 596 -18.21 -18.54 -2.50
C PRO A 596 -17.85 -19.99 -2.83
N THR A 597 -17.71 -20.81 -1.80
CA THR A 597 -17.52 -22.26 -1.94
C THR A 597 -18.75 -22.87 -2.64
N GLU A 598 -18.56 -23.93 -3.42
CA GLU A 598 -19.64 -24.59 -4.13
C GLU A 598 -20.79 -24.98 -3.15
N GLY A 599 -22.00 -24.60 -3.50
CA GLY A 599 -23.21 -24.81 -2.68
C GLY A 599 -23.45 -23.75 -1.60
N TYR A 600 -22.52 -22.79 -1.40
CA TYR A 600 -22.64 -21.74 -0.39
C TYR A 600 -22.97 -20.34 -0.95
N ALA A 601 -23.11 -20.20 -2.26
CA ALA A 601 -23.57 -18.95 -2.87
C ALA A 601 -25.06 -18.72 -2.63
N PHE A 602 -25.46 -17.48 -2.30
CA PHE A 602 -26.85 -17.03 -2.17
C PHE A 602 -26.89 -15.49 -2.15
N GLY A 603 -28.07 -14.94 -2.44
CA GLY A 603 -28.27 -13.49 -2.51
C GLY A 603 -28.47 -12.82 -1.15
N TYR A 604 -28.42 -11.49 -1.16
CA TYR A 604 -28.50 -10.61 0.01
C TYR A 604 -29.72 -10.82 0.90
N ASP A 605 -30.84 -11.34 0.37
CA ASP A 605 -32.09 -11.58 1.11
C ASP A 605 -31.93 -12.62 2.24
N HIS A 606 -30.87 -13.42 2.19
CA HIS A 606 -30.57 -14.46 3.17
C HIS A 606 -29.31 -14.20 4.01
N PHE A 607 -28.62 -13.07 3.79
CA PHE A 607 -27.32 -12.82 4.46
C PHE A 607 -27.42 -12.82 5.97
N TYR A 608 -28.50 -12.29 6.50
CA TYR A 608 -28.64 -12.08 7.96
C TYR A 608 -29.74 -12.94 8.57
N ASP A 609 -30.18 -13.99 7.86
CA ASP A 609 -31.08 -15.02 8.36
C ASP A 609 -30.26 -16.17 8.96
N LEU A 610 -30.07 -16.17 10.31
CA LEU A 610 -29.28 -17.17 11.02
C LEU A 610 -29.83 -18.59 10.90
N ASP A 611 -31.14 -18.77 10.73
CA ASP A 611 -31.73 -20.09 10.57
C ASP A 611 -31.46 -20.63 9.14
N PHE A 612 -31.52 -19.77 8.13
CA PHE A 612 -31.07 -20.11 6.78
C PHE A 612 -29.57 -20.45 6.75
N LEU A 613 -28.70 -19.64 7.38
CA LEU A 613 -27.27 -19.88 7.49
C LEU A 613 -26.98 -21.21 8.21
N THR A 614 -27.79 -21.57 9.22
CA THR A 614 -27.71 -22.88 9.89
C THR A 614 -27.90 -24.01 8.88
N THR A 615 -28.92 -23.95 8.01
CA THR A 615 -29.19 -24.98 7.01
C THR A 615 -28.04 -25.13 6.00
N LYS A 616 -27.35 -24.05 5.69
CA LYS A 616 -26.17 -24.04 4.80
C LYS A 616 -24.98 -24.73 5.44
N LEU A 617 -24.75 -24.51 6.73
CA LEU A 617 -23.62 -25.11 7.47
C LEU A 617 -23.83 -26.59 7.85
N GLN A 618 -25.06 -27.08 7.82
CA GLN A 618 -25.38 -28.50 8.09
C GLN A 618 -25.11 -29.43 6.92
N ARG A 619 -24.87 -28.90 5.73
CA ARG A 619 -24.49 -29.66 4.53
C ARG A 619 -23.03 -30.07 4.62
#